data_b34a4e0e8a9b8ab1528b1cb588133950
#
_entry.id   b34a4e0e8a9b8ab1528b1cb588133950
#
_cell.length_a   1.000
_cell.length_b   1.000
_cell.length_c   1.000
_cell.angle_alpha   90.00
_cell.angle_beta   90.00
_cell.angle_gamma   90.00
#
_symmetry.space_group_name_H-M   'P 1'
#
loop_
_entity.id
_entity.type
_entity.pdbx_description
1 polymer ?
#
loop_
_entity_poly.entity_id
_entity_poly.type
_entity_poly.pdbx_seq_one_letter_code
_entity_poly.pdbx_strand_id
1 'polypeptide(L)'
;MPIHGVHHVVLLVSNIPHGEAFYEELFDMEVLFREGILDGEVGTIPERIDWEDALSKDVTPTMSFLGRDEFFLSVAEVESEATSRRVDHIAIAVDEVTFESVTNRAEKLGCPVERNAPHHRTFEDKQGFEWEINSSSPPPTQAFDTLDI
;
A
#
# COMPACT_ATOMS: atom_id res chain seq x y z
N MET A 1 -23.81 -13.54 9.71
CA MET A 1 -22.53 -13.96 9.08
C MET A 1 -21.46 -12.90 9.35
N PRO A 2 -20.38 -13.24 10.01
CA PRO A 2 -19.36 -12.27 10.31
C PRO A 2 -18.54 -11.88 9.06
N ILE A 3 -18.14 -10.62 8.99
CA ILE A 3 -17.10 -10.15 8.08
C ILE A 3 -15.78 -10.23 8.86
N HIS A 4 -14.79 -10.90 8.29
CA HIS A 4 -13.51 -11.12 8.96
C HIS A 4 -12.48 -9.99 8.73
N GLY A 5 -12.84 -8.97 7.98
CA GLY A 5 -11.99 -7.83 7.68
C GLY A 5 -11.76 -7.64 6.18
N VAL A 6 -10.86 -6.74 5.85
CA VAL A 6 -10.45 -6.50 4.46
C VAL A 6 -9.41 -7.55 4.08
N HIS A 7 -9.64 -8.29 2.99
CA HIS A 7 -8.69 -9.29 2.51
C HIS A 7 -7.44 -8.63 1.93
N HIS A 8 -7.62 -7.69 1.03
CA HIS A 8 -6.53 -6.89 0.46
C HIS A 8 -7.08 -5.62 -0.19
N VAL A 9 -6.19 -4.69 -0.46
CA VAL A 9 -6.47 -3.46 -1.21
C VAL A 9 -5.63 -3.48 -2.47
N VAL A 10 -6.22 -3.09 -3.60
CA VAL A 10 -5.49 -2.95 -4.87
C VAL A 10 -5.26 -1.47 -5.13
N LEU A 11 -4.00 -1.09 -5.30
CA LEU A 11 -3.59 0.26 -5.63
C LEU A 11 -3.16 0.31 -7.10
N LEU A 12 -3.74 1.24 -7.85
CA LEU A 12 -3.38 1.45 -9.25
C LEU A 12 -2.20 2.41 -9.32
N VAL A 13 -1.10 1.94 -9.87
CA VAL A 13 0.17 2.68 -9.98
C VAL A 13 0.59 2.82 -11.43
N SER A 14 1.46 3.77 -11.73
CA SER A 14 1.96 3.99 -13.09
C SER A 14 3.01 2.96 -13.52
N ASN A 15 3.70 2.34 -12.57
CA ASN A 15 4.75 1.36 -12.84
C ASN A 15 4.78 0.33 -11.70
N ILE A 16 4.49 -0.93 -12.01
CA ILE A 16 4.38 -1.99 -11.00
C ILE A 16 5.70 -2.26 -10.27
N PRO A 17 6.85 -2.46 -10.95
CA PRO A 17 8.12 -2.65 -10.24
C PRO A 17 8.48 -1.51 -9.28
N HIS A 18 8.27 -0.27 -9.69
CA HIS A 18 8.52 0.89 -8.82
C HIS A 18 7.56 0.96 -7.64
N GLY A 19 6.27 0.71 -7.88
CA GLY A 19 5.26 0.68 -6.82
C GLY A 19 5.54 -0.43 -5.81
N GLU A 20 5.89 -1.62 -6.27
CA GLU A 20 6.30 -2.73 -5.41
C GLU A 20 7.45 -2.34 -4.50
N ALA A 21 8.55 -1.86 -5.06
CA ALA A 21 9.73 -1.46 -4.30
C ALA A 21 9.41 -0.35 -3.27
N PHE A 22 8.55 0.59 -3.65
CA PHE A 22 8.12 1.66 -2.77
C PHE A 22 7.39 1.13 -1.52
N TYR A 23 6.40 0.24 -1.71
CA TYR A 23 5.61 -0.28 -0.59
C TYR A 23 6.37 -1.33 0.24
N GLU A 24 7.30 -2.08 -0.37
CA GLU A 24 8.25 -2.90 0.39
C GLU A 24 9.01 -2.05 1.40
N GLU A 25 9.51 -0.91 0.98
CA GLU A 25 10.30 -0.02 1.84
C GLU A 25 9.42 0.76 2.83
N LEU A 26 8.30 1.33 2.37
CA LEU A 26 7.43 2.15 3.21
C LEU A 26 6.86 1.37 4.40
N PHE A 27 6.31 0.20 4.14
CA PHE A 27 5.62 -0.61 5.14
C PHE A 27 6.42 -1.84 5.61
N ASP A 28 7.66 -2.00 5.15
CA ASP A 28 8.48 -3.17 5.44
C ASP A 28 7.72 -4.46 5.07
N MET A 29 7.19 -4.51 3.85
CA MET A 29 6.39 -5.61 3.34
C MET A 29 7.25 -6.62 2.59
N GLU A 30 6.76 -7.86 2.54
CA GLU A 30 7.29 -8.93 1.71
C GLU A 30 6.49 -9.04 0.42
N VAL A 31 7.16 -9.27 -0.70
CA VAL A 31 6.50 -9.68 -1.93
C VAL A 31 6.12 -11.14 -1.80
N LEU A 32 4.82 -11.43 -1.88
CA LEU A 32 4.29 -12.79 -1.75
C LEU A 32 4.27 -13.52 -3.09
N PHE A 33 3.83 -12.84 -4.14
CA PHE A 33 3.88 -13.32 -5.50
C PHE A 33 3.69 -12.18 -6.50
N ARG A 34 4.07 -12.44 -7.75
CA ARG A 34 3.93 -11.53 -8.88
C ARG A 34 3.20 -12.22 -10.01
N GLU A 35 2.43 -11.47 -10.77
CA GLU A 35 1.74 -11.94 -11.95
C GLU A 35 2.11 -11.13 -13.18
N GLY A 36 2.05 -11.77 -14.32
CA GLY A 36 2.33 -11.13 -15.60
C GLY A 36 1.70 -11.87 -16.76
N ILE A 37 1.80 -11.29 -17.93
CA ILE A 37 1.32 -11.87 -19.19
C ILE A 37 2.55 -12.29 -20.01
N LEU A 38 2.55 -13.55 -20.44
CA LEU A 38 3.53 -14.09 -21.38
C LEU A 38 2.78 -14.80 -22.49
N ASP A 39 3.09 -14.45 -23.75
CA ASP A 39 2.43 -15.03 -24.94
C ASP A 39 0.90 -14.97 -24.89
N GLY A 40 0.35 -13.88 -24.33
CA GLY A 40 -1.08 -13.66 -24.21
C GLY A 40 -1.77 -14.35 -23.04
N GLU A 41 -1.04 -15.08 -22.22
CA GLU A 41 -1.59 -15.76 -21.06
C GLU A 41 -1.11 -15.14 -19.74
N VAL A 42 -2.05 -14.93 -18.80
CA VAL A 42 -1.75 -14.47 -17.44
C VAL A 42 -1.24 -15.65 -16.62
N GLY A 43 -0.16 -15.44 -15.89
CA GLY A 43 0.37 -16.45 -15.00
C GLY A 43 1.18 -15.87 -13.86
N THR A 44 1.49 -16.71 -12.88
CA THR A 44 2.35 -16.36 -11.77
C THR A 44 3.81 -16.45 -12.19
N ILE A 45 4.56 -15.40 -11.94
CA ILE A 45 5.99 -15.35 -12.23
C ILE A 45 6.72 -16.22 -11.20
N PRO A 46 7.61 -17.12 -11.63
CA PRO A 46 8.37 -17.95 -10.69
C PRO A 46 9.13 -17.09 -9.66
N GLU A 47 9.11 -17.52 -8.41
CA GLU A 47 9.71 -16.77 -7.29
C GLU A 47 11.20 -16.45 -7.50
N ARG A 48 11.93 -17.33 -8.18
CA ARG A 48 13.36 -17.17 -8.49
C ARG A 48 13.67 -16.07 -9.51
N ILE A 49 12.64 -15.55 -10.19
CA ILE A 49 12.79 -14.55 -11.27
C ILE A 49 12.37 -13.19 -10.74
N ASP A 50 13.27 -12.21 -10.81
CA ASP A 50 12.95 -10.82 -10.49
C ASP A 50 12.30 -10.09 -11.67
N TRP A 51 11.90 -8.83 -11.47
CA TRP A 51 11.28 -8.03 -12.53
C TRP A 51 12.21 -7.79 -13.71
N GLU A 52 13.49 -7.60 -13.48
CA GLU A 52 14.46 -7.37 -14.56
C GLU A 52 14.52 -8.59 -15.48
N ASP A 53 14.63 -9.78 -14.91
CA ASP A 53 14.61 -11.02 -15.66
C ASP A 53 13.28 -11.25 -16.38
N ALA A 54 12.15 -11.01 -15.70
CA ALA A 54 10.82 -11.17 -16.29
C ALA A 54 10.63 -10.24 -17.51
N LEU A 55 10.99 -8.99 -17.36
CA LEU A 55 10.90 -8.00 -18.46
C LEU A 55 11.81 -8.37 -19.62
N SER A 56 13.00 -8.90 -19.34
CA SER A 56 13.93 -9.37 -20.39
C SER A 56 13.40 -10.58 -21.19
N LYS A 57 12.41 -11.30 -20.62
CA LYS A 57 11.75 -12.44 -21.24
C LYS A 57 10.38 -12.10 -21.84
N ASP A 58 10.12 -10.80 -22.06
CA ASP A 58 8.88 -10.26 -22.63
C ASP A 58 7.63 -10.51 -21.78
N VAL A 59 7.78 -10.68 -20.48
CA VAL A 59 6.65 -10.71 -19.55
C VAL A 59 6.15 -9.28 -19.34
N THR A 60 4.86 -9.07 -19.52
CA THR A 60 4.21 -7.80 -19.17
C THR A 60 3.70 -7.88 -17.72
N PRO A 61 4.19 -7.04 -16.80
CA PRO A 61 3.69 -7.04 -15.43
C PRO A 61 2.21 -6.72 -15.36
N THR A 62 1.46 -7.45 -14.53
CA THR A 62 0.04 -7.17 -14.28
C THR A 62 -0.25 -6.91 -12.82
N MET A 63 0.50 -7.51 -11.90
CA MET A 63 0.26 -7.34 -10.47
C MET A 63 1.49 -7.76 -9.65
N SER A 64 1.68 -7.07 -8.53
CA SER A 64 2.52 -7.55 -7.42
C SER A 64 1.69 -7.58 -6.15
N PHE A 65 1.78 -8.66 -5.38
CA PHE A 65 1.02 -8.85 -4.16
C PHE A 65 1.99 -8.87 -2.97
N LEU A 66 1.76 -7.95 -2.02
CA LEU A 66 2.62 -7.76 -0.86
C LEU A 66 1.86 -8.00 0.43
N GLY A 67 2.59 -8.39 1.47
CA GLY A 67 2.01 -8.62 2.78
C GLY A 67 2.96 -8.31 3.93
N ARG A 68 2.36 -7.91 5.03
CA ARG A 68 3.01 -7.80 6.33
C ARG A 68 1.97 -8.11 7.40
N ASP A 69 2.23 -9.13 8.20
CA ASP A 69 1.27 -9.61 9.19
C ASP A 69 -0.09 -9.91 8.54
N GLU A 70 -1.16 -9.29 8.99
CA GLU A 70 -2.51 -9.46 8.41
C GLU A 70 -2.89 -8.36 7.40
N PHE A 71 -1.93 -7.50 7.04
CA PHE A 71 -2.14 -6.45 6.06
C PHE A 71 -1.60 -6.85 4.70
N PHE A 72 -2.50 -6.90 3.71
CA PHE A 72 -2.16 -7.27 2.34
C PHE A 72 -2.55 -6.16 1.38
N LEU A 73 -1.67 -5.85 0.45
CA LEU A 73 -1.99 -4.96 -0.65
C LEU A 73 -1.40 -5.49 -1.96
N SER A 74 -2.03 -5.09 -3.03
CA SER A 74 -1.60 -5.40 -4.37
C SER A 74 -1.37 -4.11 -5.13
N VAL A 75 -0.38 -4.09 -6.01
CA VAL A 75 -0.18 -3.00 -6.97
C VAL A 75 -0.47 -3.52 -8.36
N ALA A 76 -1.23 -2.76 -9.12
CA ALA A 76 -1.57 -3.03 -10.52
C ALA A 76 -1.40 -1.74 -11.32
N GLU A 77 -1.27 -1.87 -12.63
CA GLU A 77 -1.04 -0.70 -13.48
C GLU A 77 -2.35 -0.01 -13.83
N VAL A 78 -2.34 1.31 -13.79
CA VAL A 78 -3.44 2.14 -14.27
C VAL A 78 -3.49 2.08 -15.80
N GLU A 79 -4.65 1.71 -16.36
CA GLU A 79 -4.87 1.62 -17.80
C GLU A 79 -5.08 2.98 -18.49
N SER A 80 -5.51 4.00 -17.71
CA SER A 80 -5.71 5.36 -18.24
C SER A 80 -5.52 6.40 -17.14
N GLU A 81 -5.02 7.58 -17.54
CA GLU A 81 -4.80 8.72 -16.65
C GLU A 81 -6.09 9.39 -16.15
N ALA A 82 -7.24 8.97 -16.62
CA ALA A 82 -8.53 9.63 -16.39
C ALA A 82 -9.30 9.10 -15.17
N THR A 83 -8.63 8.55 -14.16
CA THR A 83 -9.31 8.07 -12.97
C THR A 83 -9.49 9.19 -11.96
N SER A 84 -10.76 9.63 -11.80
CA SER A 84 -11.13 10.42 -10.63
C SER A 84 -10.90 9.58 -9.36
N ARG A 85 -10.25 10.16 -8.38
CA ARG A 85 -10.03 9.55 -7.06
C ARG A 85 -11.38 9.15 -6.45
N ARG A 86 -11.59 7.85 -6.24
CA ARG A 86 -12.80 7.31 -5.59
C ARG A 86 -12.58 6.93 -4.14
N VAL A 87 -11.34 6.83 -3.73
CA VAL A 87 -10.94 6.56 -2.34
C VAL A 87 -10.24 7.81 -1.84
N ASP A 88 -10.72 8.38 -0.73
CA ASP A 88 -10.15 9.56 -0.13
C ASP A 88 -8.82 9.22 0.55
N HIS A 89 -8.84 8.25 1.44
CA HIS A 89 -7.63 7.75 2.11
C HIS A 89 -7.84 6.32 2.59
N ILE A 90 -6.75 5.69 2.99
CA ILE A 90 -6.74 4.35 3.56
C ILE A 90 -6.18 4.47 4.97
N ALA A 91 -6.95 4.04 5.97
CA ALA A 91 -6.53 4.07 7.36
C ALA A 91 -6.11 2.68 7.82
N ILE A 92 -4.96 2.60 8.48
CA ILE A 92 -4.48 1.36 9.09
C ILE A 92 -4.22 1.56 10.58
N ALA A 93 -4.52 0.54 11.36
CA ALA A 93 -4.23 0.50 12.78
C ALA A 93 -2.92 -0.27 13.00
N VAL A 94 -2.02 0.29 13.79
CA VAL A 94 -0.70 -0.27 14.06
C VAL A 94 -0.36 -0.13 15.54
N ASP A 95 0.64 -0.87 16.02
CA ASP A 95 1.18 -0.66 17.35
C ASP A 95 2.11 0.58 17.40
N GLU A 96 2.53 1.00 18.58
CA GLU A 96 3.36 2.18 18.77
C GLU A 96 4.70 2.09 18.03
N VAL A 97 5.33 0.93 18.01
CA VAL A 97 6.61 0.72 17.33
C VAL A 97 6.45 0.89 15.81
N THR A 98 5.42 0.30 15.24
CA THR A 98 5.11 0.40 13.81
C THR A 98 4.69 1.82 13.45
N PHE A 99 3.93 2.49 14.31
CA PHE A 99 3.51 3.87 14.12
C PHE A 99 4.72 4.80 13.92
N GLU A 100 5.71 4.72 14.79
CA GLU A 100 6.94 5.50 14.66
C GLU A 100 7.78 5.06 13.44
N SER A 101 7.89 3.76 13.22
CA SER A 101 8.66 3.21 12.10
C SER A 101 8.11 3.65 10.73
N VAL A 102 6.81 3.53 10.51
CA VAL A 102 6.19 3.93 9.23
C VAL A 102 6.30 5.44 9.03
N THR A 103 6.09 6.23 10.08
CA THR A 103 6.25 7.68 10.03
C THR A 103 7.65 8.08 9.60
N ASN A 104 8.67 7.47 10.21
CA ASN A 104 10.07 7.75 9.87
C ASN A 104 10.43 7.30 8.45
N ARG A 105 9.93 6.16 8.01
CA ARG A 105 10.13 5.64 6.65
C ARG A 105 9.49 6.55 5.60
N ALA A 106 8.27 7.03 5.86
CA ALA A 106 7.57 7.96 4.98
C ALA A 106 8.37 9.26 4.81
N GLU A 107 8.82 9.86 5.91
CA GLU A 107 9.64 11.07 5.87
C GLU A 107 10.95 10.85 5.11
N LYS A 108 11.62 9.73 5.35
CA LYS A 108 12.86 9.36 4.66
C LYS A 108 12.66 9.15 3.15
N LEU A 109 11.49 8.65 2.75
CA LEU A 109 11.12 8.47 1.35
C LEU A 109 10.63 9.78 0.69
N GLY A 110 10.63 10.88 1.42
CA GLY A 110 10.23 12.19 0.90
C GLY A 110 8.73 12.44 0.92
N CYS A 111 7.99 11.73 1.76
CA CYS A 111 6.55 11.94 1.97
C CYS A 111 6.36 12.77 3.24
N PRO A 112 5.98 14.06 3.14
CA PRO A 112 5.75 14.89 4.33
C PRO A 112 4.63 14.29 5.19
N VAL A 113 4.88 14.14 6.48
CA VAL A 113 3.94 13.55 7.43
C VAL A 113 3.28 14.64 8.26
N GLU A 114 1.95 14.64 8.29
CA GLU A 114 1.17 15.52 9.15
C GLU A 114 0.88 14.83 10.49
N ARG A 115 1.19 15.55 11.57
CA ARG A 115 1.01 15.08 12.96
C ARG A 115 -0.23 15.75 13.57
N ASN A 116 -1.40 15.27 13.13
CA ASN A 116 -2.70 15.90 13.49
C ASN A 116 -3.10 15.67 14.96
N ALA A 117 -2.67 14.56 15.54
CA ALA A 117 -2.94 14.19 16.93
C ALA A 117 -1.88 13.22 17.44
N PRO A 118 -1.77 12.96 18.76
CA PRO A 118 -0.72 12.11 19.31
C PRO A 118 -0.69 10.67 18.76
N HIS A 119 -1.85 10.13 18.35
CA HIS A 119 -1.98 8.75 17.85
C HIS A 119 -2.39 8.67 16.38
N HIS A 120 -2.24 9.79 15.64
CA HIS A 120 -2.78 9.95 14.31
C HIS A 120 -1.76 10.66 13.42
N ARG A 121 -1.43 10.06 12.28
CA ARG A 121 -0.53 10.61 11.26
C ARG A 121 -1.16 10.43 9.90
N THR A 122 -0.99 11.41 9.04
CA THR A 122 -1.41 11.31 7.63
C THR A 122 -0.26 11.70 6.70
N PHE A 123 -0.19 11.08 5.56
CA PHE A 123 0.73 11.47 4.49
C PHE A 123 0.21 11.01 3.14
N GLU A 124 0.56 11.75 2.10
CA GLU A 124 0.39 11.29 0.73
C GLU A 124 1.67 10.63 0.27
N ASP A 125 1.56 9.42 -0.28
CA ASP A 125 2.72 8.68 -0.76
C ASP A 125 3.14 9.14 -2.17
N LYS A 126 4.26 8.61 -2.67
CA LYS A 126 4.80 8.96 -3.98
C LYS A 126 3.98 8.40 -5.15
N GLN A 127 3.01 7.53 -4.87
CA GLN A 127 2.08 6.99 -5.85
C GLN A 127 0.75 7.76 -5.91
N GLY A 128 0.59 8.77 -5.05
CA GLY A 128 -0.60 9.62 -5.00
C GLY A 128 -1.72 9.13 -4.09
N PHE A 129 -1.45 8.17 -3.22
CA PHE A 129 -2.43 7.67 -2.24
C PHE A 129 -2.22 8.30 -0.88
N GLU A 130 -3.32 8.68 -0.22
CA GLU A 130 -3.29 9.21 1.14
C GLU A 130 -3.46 8.09 2.15
N TRP A 131 -2.57 8.06 3.13
CA TRP A 131 -2.57 7.10 4.23
C TRP A 131 -2.82 7.79 5.54
N GLU A 132 -3.60 7.12 6.38
CA GLU A 132 -3.81 7.48 7.77
C GLU A 132 -3.28 6.35 8.64
N ILE A 133 -2.34 6.68 9.51
CA ILE A 133 -1.71 5.71 10.42
C ILE A 133 -2.19 6.01 11.84
N ASN A 134 -2.80 5.03 12.47
CA ASN A 134 -3.34 5.15 13.82
C ASN A 134 -2.67 4.14 14.76
N SER A 135 -2.22 4.60 15.90
CA SER A 135 -1.67 3.73 16.95
C SER A 135 -2.72 3.24 17.94
N SER A 136 -3.99 3.44 17.62
CA SER A 136 -5.12 2.93 18.39
C SER A 136 -5.70 1.67 17.75
N SER A 137 -6.16 0.73 18.57
CA SER A 137 -6.83 -0.48 18.08
C SER A 137 -8.23 -0.19 17.56
N PRO A 138 -8.73 -0.92 16.54
CA PRO A 138 -10.14 -0.84 16.15
C PRO A 138 -11.09 -1.29 17.29
N PRO A 139 -12.30 -0.71 17.41
CA PRO A 139 -12.81 0.40 16.60
C PRO A 139 -12.06 1.71 16.84
N PRO A 140 -12.05 2.62 15.85
CA PRO A 140 -11.32 3.88 15.98
C PRO A 140 -11.80 4.68 17.20
N THR A 141 -10.84 5.25 17.93
CA THR A 141 -11.13 6.19 19.01
C THR A 141 -11.25 7.59 18.42
N GLN A 142 -12.20 8.39 18.92
CA GLN A 142 -12.34 9.77 18.44
C GLN A 142 -11.04 10.56 18.65
N ALA A 143 -10.59 11.24 17.60
CA ALA A 143 -9.35 12.02 17.60
C ALA A 143 -9.55 13.46 18.09
N PHE A 144 -10.78 13.95 18.06
CA PHE A 144 -11.13 15.34 18.38
C PHE A 144 -12.18 15.40 19.48
N ASP A 145 -12.21 16.51 20.20
CA ASP A 145 -13.23 16.76 21.22
C ASP A 145 -14.63 16.82 20.61
N THR A 146 -15.63 16.41 21.39
CA THR A 146 -17.02 16.48 20.98
C THR A 146 -17.44 17.95 20.84
N LEU A 147 -18.12 18.26 19.74
CA LEU A 147 -18.63 19.61 19.51
C LEU A 147 -19.72 19.97 20.54
N ASP A 148 -19.69 21.20 21.01
CA ASP A 148 -20.70 21.75 21.92
C ASP A 148 -21.85 22.35 21.11
N ILE A 149 -22.85 21.51 20.81
CA ILE A 149 -24.04 21.90 20.05
C ILE A 149 -25.33 21.55 20.77
#